data_c9ae52211574d22b8c3d1752437d3fd0
#
_entry.id   c9ae52211574d22b8c3d1752437d3fd0
#
_cell.length_a   1.000
_cell.length_b   1.000
_cell.length_c   1.000
_cell.angle_alpha   90.00
_cell.angle_beta   90.00
_cell.angle_gamma   90.00
#
_symmetry.space_group_name_H-M   'P 1'
#
loop_
_entity.id
_entity.type
_entity.pdbx_description
1 polymer ?
#
loop_
_entity_poly.entity_id
_entity_poly.type
_entity_poly.pdbx_seq_one_letter_code
_entity_poly.pdbx_strand_id
1 'polypeptide(L)'
;MDVWICIGLFALTTASSFTQRVTGFGFGILLMTLLPLLTPTYGEATALSGLLAIFVALIPAIQTRKYLDWKKLVPILVVFTVTAWIGVRLVARLDSNLLKHIVGGVLMAVSLWFFITGGRIRMAPTWPVQAGMGTLSGLMGGLFAMQGPPAVIYFLAAAESKDQYIALTQWYFLIGNIFMAFFRAGSGFVTMDVLKLWCVAIPGVFLGLFLGAKVYNRIRTEELRRVIYAFLMVAGLLALLR
;
A
#
# COMPACT_ATOMS: atom_id res chain seq x y z
N MET A 1 2.98 -19.68 -18.72
CA MET A 1 2.20 -19.00 -17.65
C MET A 1 0.75 -19.40 -17.84
N ASP A 2 0.10 -19.92 -16.80
CA ASP A 2 -1.28 -20.39 -16.88
C ASP A 2 -2.22 -19.19 -17.16
N VAL A 3 -3.16 -19.36 -18.10
CA VAL A 3 -4.14 -18.32 -18.48
C VAL A 3 -4.99 -17.89 -17.29
N TRP A 4 -5.34 -18.82 -16.40
CA TRP A 4 -6.11 -18.53 -15.19
C TRP A 4 -5.36 -17.63 -14.20
N ILE A 5 -4.04 -17.81 -14.09
CA ILE A 5 -3.19 -16.92 -13.27
C ILE A 5 -3.20 -15.50 -13.86
N CYS A 6 -3.12 -15.38 -15.19
CA CYS A 6 -3.16 -14.07 -15.86
C CYS A 6 -4.49 -13.35 -15.64
N ILE A 7 -5.61 -14.05 -15.80
CA ILE A 7 -6.96 -13.51 -15.58
C ILE A 7 -7.13 -13.10 -14.09
N GLY A 8 -6.74 -13.98 -13.17
CA GLY A 8 -6.82 -13.70 -11.74
C GLY A 8 -5.97 -12.50 -11.33
N LEU A 9 -4.74 -12.40 -11.86
CA LEU A 9 -3.84 -11.27 -11.59
C LEU A 9 -4.40 -9.96 -12.16
N PHE A 10 -4.93 -9.98 -13.39
CA PHE A 10 -5.57 -8.82 -14.00
C PHE A 10 -6.77 -8.35 -13.19
N ALA A 11 -7.67 -9.25 -12.79
CA ALA A 11 -8.84 -8.91 -11.97
C ALA A 11 -8.43 -8.36 -10.59
N LEU A 12 -7.44 -9.00 -9.94
CA LEU A 12 -6.93 -8.58 -8.64
C LEU A 12 -6.29 -7.20 -8.70
N THR A 13 -5.46 -6.93 -9.70
CA THR A 13 -4.81 -5.62 -9.87
C THR A 13 -5.81 -4.53 -10.24
N THR A 14 -6.85 -4.85 -11.02
CA THR A 14 -7.96 -3.95 -11.33
C THR A 14 -8.72 -3.56 -10.06
N ALA A 15 -9.12 -4.53 -9.23
CA ALA A 15 -9.83 -4.28 -7.98
C ALA A 15 -8.97 -3.49 -6.98
N SER A 16 -7.67 -3.84 -6.86
CA SER A 16 -6.75 -3.18 -5.95
C SER A 16 -6.48 -1.71 -6.33
N SER A 17 -6.23 -1.44 -7.61
CA SER A 17 -6.00 -0.07 -8.09
C SER A 17 -7.26 0.78 -8.10
N PHE A 18 -8.42 0.20 -8.40
CA PHE A 18 -9.72 0.85 -8.21
C PHE A 18 -9.89 1.29 -6.76
N THR A 19 -9.67 0.37 -5.81
CA THR A 19 -9.77 0.67 -4.37
C THR A 19 -8.84 1.81 -3.99
N GLN A 20 -7.56 1.75 -4.33
CA GLN A 20 -6.64 2.84 -4.01
C GLN A 20 -7.03 4.17 -4.66
N ARG A 21 -7.51 4.17 -5.90
CA ARG A 21 -7.93 5.40 -6.58
C ARG A 21 -9.10 6.07 -5.87
N VAL A 22 -10.02 5.28 -5.33
CA VAL A 22 -11.21 5.78 -4.64
C VAL A 22 -10.87 6.22 -3.21
N THR A 23 -10.02 5.49 -2.50
CA THR A 23 -9.77 5.65 -1.05
C THR A 23 -8.50 6.43 -0.72
N GLY A 24 -7.59 6.53 -1.67
CA GLY A 24 -6.24 7.07 -1.46
C GLY A 24 -5.22 6.04 -0.98
N PHE A 25 -5.64 4.79 -0.61
CA PHE A 25 -4.75 3.72 -0.16
C PHE A 25 -5.38 2.32 -0.36
N GLY A 26 -4.69 1.25 0.04
CA GLY A 26 -5.26 -0.10 0.07
C GLY A 26 -4.82 -1.01 -1.07
N PHE A 27 -4.14 -0.51 -2.10
CA PHE A 27 -3.63 -1.33 -3.21
C PHE A 27 -2.80 -2.52 -2.70
N GLY A 28 -1.75 -2.24 -1.93
CA GLY A 28 -0.88 -3.28 -1.41
C GLY A 28 -1.61 -4.27 -0.49
N ILE A 29 -2.55 -3.78 0.31
CA ILE A 29 -3.33 -4.63 1.22
C ILE A 29 -4.14 -5.66 0.43
N LEU A 30 -4.94 -5.20 -0.54
CA LEU A 30 -5.73 -6.06 -1.42
C LEU A 30 -4.85 -7.02 -2.21
N LEU A 31 -3.82 -6.48 -2.83
CA LEU A 31 -2.95 -7.27 -3.69
C LEU A 31 -2.24 -8.38 -2.90
N MET A 32 -1.69 -8.06 -1.73
CA MET A 32 -0.94 -9.01 -0.91
C MET A 32 -1.80 -10.07 -0.21
N THR A 33 -3.14 -9.98 -0.23
CA THR A 33 -3.99 -11.08 0.23
C THR A 33 -3.92 -12.30 -0.67
N LEU A 34 -3.74 -12.13 -1.98
CA LEU A 34 -3.74 -13.24 -2.94
C LEU A 34 -2.41 -13.38 -3.70
N LEU A 35 -1.65 -12.30 -3.88
CA LEU A 35 -0.42 -12.31 -4.67
C LEU A 35 0.64 -13.32 -4.18
N PRO A 36 0.83 -13.55 -2.85
CA PRO A 36 1.75 -14.58 -2.38
C PRO A 36 1.38 -16.03 -2.76
N LEU A 37 0.18 -16.25 -3.30
CA LEU A 37 -0.25 -17.54 -3.84
C LEU A 37 0.10 -17.70 -5.33
N LEU A 38 0.36 -16.57 -6.00
CA LEU A 38 0.63 -16.51 -7.44
C LEU A 38 2.13 -16.35 -7.76
N THR A 39 2.97 -16.19 -6.73
CA THR A 39 4.41 -16.00 -6.87
C THR A 39 5.18 -17.07 -6.12
N PRO A 40 6.36 -17.48 -6.62
CA PRO A 40 7.18 -18.53 -5.99
C PRO A 40 7.59 -18.20 -4.55
N THR A 41 7.92 -16.94 -4.30
CA THR A 41 8.36 -16.48 -2.96
C THR A 41 7.57 -15.27 -2.50
N TYR A 42 7.51 -15.09 -1.18
CA TYR A 42 6.90 -13.89 -0.58
C TYR A 42 7.65 -12.61 -0.96
N GLY A 43 8.98 -12.67 -1.10
CA GLY A 43 9.81 -11.56 -1.56
C GLY A 43 9.41 -11.09 -2.96
N GLU A 44 9.20 -12.02 -3.90
CA GLU A 44 8.73 -11.71 -5.25
C GLU A 44 7.32 -11.11 -5.27
N ALA A 45 6.41 -11.61 -4.42
CA ALA A 45 5.08 -10.99 -4.25
C ALA A 45 5.21 -9.53 -3.83
N THR A 46 6.03 -9.24 -2.83
CA THR A 46 6.25 -7.86 -2.37
C THR A 46 6.89 -6.98 -3.44
N ALA A 47 7.82 -7.54 -4.24
CA ALA A 47 8.48 -6.81 -5.33
C ALA A 47 7.47 -6.45 -6.44
N LEU A 48 6.66 -7.40 -6.88
CA LEU A 48 5.62 -7.18 -7.88
C LEU A 48 4.60 -6.13 -7.40
N SER A 49 4.13 -6.25 -6.15
CA SER A 49 3.21 -5.28 -5.55
C SER A 49 3.80 -3.86 -5.55
N GLY A 50 5.05 -3.70 -5.13
CA GLY A 50 5.73 -2.40 -5.10
C GLY A 50 5.93 -1.77 -6.49
N LEU A 51 6.34 -2.57 -7.48
CA LEU A 51 6.50 -2.12 -8.86
C LEU A 51 5.17 -1.63 -9.46
N LEU A 52 4.07 -2.35 -9.22
CA LEU A 52 2.74 -1.94 -9.67
C LEU A 52 2.26 -0.70 -8.92
N ALA A 53 2.52 -0.59 -7.62
CA ALA A 53 2.11 0.53 -6.79
C ALA A 53 2.73 1.88 -7.21
N ILE A 54 3.90 1.88 -7.87
CA ILE A 54 4.49 3.07 -8.47
C ILE A 54 3.51 3.69 -9.47
N PHE A 55 2.96 2.89 -10.38
CA PHE A 55 2.03 3.37 -11.40
C PHE A 55 0.67 3.78 -10.81
N VAL A 56 0.22 3.07 -9.78
CA VAL A 56 -1.03 3.41 -9.08
C VAL A 56 -0.94 4.79 -8.41
N ALA A 57 0.21 5.12 -7.83
CA ALA A 57 0.43 6.39 -7.15
C ALA A 57 0.78 7.54 -8.10
N LEU A 58 1.42 7.25 -9.25
CA LEU A 58 1.99 8.24 -10.17
C LEU A 58 0.95 9.24 -10.70
N ILE A 59 -0.16 8.73 -11.23
CA ILE A 59 -1.19 9.59 -11.85
C ILE A 59 -1.84 10.52 -10.82
N PRO A 60 -2.35 10.04 -9.66
CA PRO A 60 -2.90 10.93 -8.64
C PRO A 60 -1.86 11.89 -8.05
N ALA A 61 -0.59 11.48 -7.87
CA ALA A 61 0.47 12.35 -7.39
C ALA A 61 0.68 13.54 -8.31
N ILE A 62 0.79 13.31 -9.63
CA ILE A 62 0.94 14.38 -10.62
C ILE A 62 -0.28 15.30 -10.64
N GLN A 63 -1.50 14.75 -10.61
CA GLN A 63 -2.75 15.51 -10.64
C GLN A 63 -2.90 16.44 -9.43
N THR A 64 -2.40 16.03 -8.27
CA THR A 64 -2.55 16.79 -7.01
C THR A 64 -1.28 17.54 -6.59
N ARG A 65 -0.24 17.58 -7.43
CA ARG A 65 1.08 18.15 -7.10
C ARG A 65 1.05 19.56 -6.54
N LYS A 66 0.08 20.38 -6.94
CA LYS A 66 -0.06 21.78 -6.46
C LYS A 66 -0.46 21.90 -4.98
N TYR A 67 -0.98 20.83 -4.39
CA TYR A 67 -1.36 20.78 -2.97
C TYR A 67 -0.31 20.12 -2.08
N LEU A 68 0.85 19.75 -2.65
CA LEU A 68 1.92 19.08 -1.93
C LEU A 68 2.63 20.02 -0.96
N ASP A 69 2.73 19.60 0.29
CA ASP A 69 3.52 20.26 1.34
C ASP A 69 4.72 19.37 1.72
N TRP A 70 5.90 19.75 1.25
CA TRP A 70 7.14 19.02 1.52
C TRP A 70 7.51 18.99 3.01
N LYS A 71 7.14 19.99 3.80
CA LYS A 71 7.42 20.03 5.24
C LYS A 71 6.65 18.94 6.00
N LYS A 72 5.46 18.61 5.53
CA LYS A 72 4.65 17.52 6.08
C LYS A 72 5.07 16.15 5.53
N LEU A 73 5.65 16.07 4.33
CA LEU A 73 6.01 14.82 3.66
C LEU A 73 7.41 14.33 4.00
N VAL A 74 8.44 15.20 3.90
CA VAL A 74 9.85 14.78 3.96
C VAL A 74 10.21 14.09 5.28
N PRO A 75 9.83 14.59 6.47
CA PRO A 75 10.25 13.97 7.72
C PRO A 75 9.79 12.50 7.85
N ILE A 76 8.52 12.23 7.56
CA ILE A 76 7.98 10.87 7.63
C ILE A 76 8.57 9.98 6.54
N LEU A 77 8.85 10.52 5.34
CA LEU A 77 9.43 9.79 4.22
C LEU A 77 10.88 9.36 4.50
N VAL A 78 11.69 10.22 5.13
CA VAL A 78 13.07 9.89 5.52
C VAL A 78 13.09 8.73 6.49
N VAL A 79 12.29 8.79 7.55
CA VAL A 79 12.20 7.70 8.55
C VAL A 79 11.68 6.42 7.90
N PHE A 80 10.64 6.55 7.06
CA PHE A 80 10.12 5.44 6.27
C PHE A 80 11.20 4.76 5.44
N THR A 81 12.01 5.52 4.72
CA THR A 81 13.03 4.98 3.81
C THR A 81 14.04 4.11 4.56
N VAL A 82 14.53 4.59 5.71
CA VAL A 82 15.47 3.83 6.55
C VAL A 82 14.83 2.56 7.10
N THR A 83 13.63 2.65 7.65
CA THR A 83 12.95 1.51 8.27
C THR A 83 12.41 0.52 7.24
N ALA A 84 12.01 0.98 6.05
CA ALA A 84 11.63 0.12 4.94
C ALA A 84 12.82 -0.70 4.42
N TRP A 85 14.01 -0.09 4.33
CA TRP A 85 15.23 -0.83 3.99
C TRP A 85 15.52 -1.95 4.98
N ILE A 86 15.40 -1.69 6.30
CA ILE A 86 15.52 -2.73 7.33
C ILE A 86 14.47 -3.82 7.13
N GLY A 87 13.20 -3.45 6.91
CA GLY A 87 12.10 -4.39 6.67
C GLY A 87 12.36 -5.29 5.45
N VAL A 88 12.80 -4.75 4.32
CA VAL A 88 13.14 -5.54 3.12
C VAL A 88 14.29 -6.52 3.40
N ARG A 89 15.31 -6.11 4.16
CA ARG A 89 16.43 -7.00 4.55
C ARG A 89 15.96 -8.12 5.47
N LEU A 90 14.98 -7.88 6.33
CA LEU A 90 14.40 -8.90 7.20
C LEU A 90 13.60 -9.94 6.39
N VAL A 91 12.86 -9.53 5.36
CA VAL A 91 12.14 -10.47 4.45
C VAL A 91 13.10 -11.49 3.86
N ALA A 92 14.30 -11.09 3.48
CA ALA A 92 15.30 -11.98 2.91
C ALA A 92 15.82 -13.04 3.91
N ARG A 93 15.59 -12.86 5.21
CA ARG A 93 16.08 -13.74 6.30
C ARG A 93 14.99 -14.52 7.02
N LEU A 94 13.73 -14.11 6.89
CA LEU A 94 12.60 -14.69 7.60
C LEU A 94 11.89 -15.74 6.73
N ASP A 95 11.33 -16.74 7.39
CA ASP A 95 10.51 -17.73 6.73
C ASP A 95 9.21 -17.12 6.14
N SER A 96 8.86 -17.53 4.92
CA SER A 96 7.68 -17.02 4.22
C SER A 96 6.36 -17.31 4.94
N ASN A 97 6.26 -18.45 5.65
CA ASN A 97 5.06 -18.79 6.40
C ASN A 97 4.91 -17.90 7.65
N LEU A 98 6.02 -17.65 8.36
CA LEU A 98 6.02 -16.71 9.49
C LEU A 98 5.57 -15.32 9.05
N LEU A 99 6.08 -14.83 7.92
CA LEU A 99 5.69 -13.53 7.36
C LEU A 99 4.19 -13.45 7.06
N LYS A 100 3.60 -14.50 6.49
CA LYS A 100 2.15 -14.56 6.21
C LYS A 100 1.30 -14.46 7.48
N HIS A 101 1.67 -15.18 8.55
CA HIS A 101 0.95 -15.12 9.83
C HIS A 101 1.07 -13.74 10.50
N ILE A 102 2.28 -13.14 10.48
CA ILE A 102 2.47 -11.78 11.00
C ILE A 102 1.62 -10.77 10.22
N VAL A 103 1.57 -10.88 8.89
CA VAL A 103 0.70 -10.03 8.04
C VAL A 103 -0.76 -10.14 8.47
N GLY A 104 -1.27 -11.36 8.65
CA GLY A 104 -2.64 -11.59 9.09
C GLY A 104 -2.93 -10.90 10.42
N GLY A 105 -2.06 -11.08 11.41
CA GLY A 105 -2.18 -10.44 12.72
C GLY A 105 -2.15 -8.90 12.65
N VAL A 106 -1.22 -8.34 11.86
CA VAL A 106 -1.11 -6.88 11.65
C VAL A 106 -2.35 -6.33 10.96
N LEU A 107 -2.84 -6.99 9.91
CA LEU A 107 -4.07 -6.57 9.22
C LEU A 107 -5.29 -6.58 10.13
N MET A 108 -5.42 -7.61 10.98
CA MET A 108 -6.49 -7.65 11.98
C MET A 108 -6.37 -6.53 13.01
N ALA A 109 -5.18 -6.30 13.56
CA ALA A 109 -4.95 -5.24 14.54
C ALA A 109 -5.26 -3.86 13.95
N VAL A 110 -4.82 -3.58 12.73
CA VAL A 110 -5.10 -2.34 12.01
C VAL A 110 -6.58 -2.19 11.72
N SER A 111 -7.26 -3.25 11.27
CA SER A 111 -8.70 -3.25 10.98
C SER A 111 -9.52 -2.99 12.23
N LEU A 112 -9.20 -3.67 13.32
CA LEU A 112 -9.87 -3.50 14.62
C LEU A 112 -9.67 -2.08 15.16
N TRP A 113 -8.47 -1.55 15.05
CA TRP A 113 -8.20 -0.17 15.44
C TRP A 113 -9.06 0.81 14.63
N PHE A 114 -9.07 0.72 13.31
CA PHE A 114 -9.90 1.60 12.48
C PHE A 114 -11.40 1.46 12.79
N PHE A 115 -11.86 0.24 13.09
CA PHE A 115 -13.24 -0.01 13.47
C PHE A 115 -13.61 0.66 14.81
N ILE A 116 -12.74 0.57 15.82
CA ILE A 116 -12.98 1.14 17.15
C ILE A 116 -12.87 2.67 17.13
N THR A 117 -11.86 3.21 16.45
CA THR A 117 -11.58 4.66 16.47
C THR A 117 -12.39 5.46 15.44
N GLY A 118 -13.05 4.77 14.49
CA GLY A 118 -13.77 5.40 13.37
C GLY A 118 -12.84 6.27 12.50
N GLY A 119 -11.52 6.09 12.61
CA GLY A 119 -10.51 6.87 11.87
C GLY A 119 -10.46 8.37 12.27
N ARG A 120 -11.09 8.75 13.38
CA ARG A 120 -11.13 10.15 13.88
C ARG A 120 -9.95 10.42 14.83
N ILE A 121 -8.73 10.30 14.34
CA ILE A 121 -7.57 10.62 15.15
C ILE A 121 -7.07 12.01 14.74
N ARG A 122 -7.00 12.93 15.69
CA ARG A 122 -6.30 14.19 15.52
C ARG A 122 -4.88 14.02 16.05
N MET A 123 -3.90 14.10 15.18
CA MET A 123 -2.49 14.08 15.55
C MET A 123 -1.85 15.38 15.07
N ALA A 124 -1.12 16.03 15.95
CA ALA A 124 -0.30 17.17 15.53
C ALA A 124 0.88 16.65 14.69
N PRO A 125 1.28 17.32 13.59
CA PRO A 125 2.41 16.92 12.76
C PRO A 125 3.75 17.25 13.43
N THR A 126 3.95 16.69 14.63
CA THR A 126 5.18 16.84 15.41
C THR A 126 6.21 15.79 15.01
N TRP A 127 7.49 16.08 15.20
CA TRP A 127 8.58 15.16 14.88
C TRP A 127 8.43 13.76 15.51
N PRO A 128 8.07 13.59 16.80
CA PRO A 128 7.87 12.25 17.37
C PRO A 128 6.76 11.45 16.67
N VAL A 129 5.66 12.11 16.29
CA VAL A 129 4.56 11.47 15.55
C VAL A 129 5.00 11.06 14.16
N GLN A 130 5.72 11.94 13.45
CA GLN A 130 6.28 11.66 12.13
C GLN A 130 7.27 10.48 12.17
N ALA A 131 8.15 10.47 13.17
CA ALA A 131 9.11 9.39 13.36
C ALA A 131 8.42 8.06 13.67
N GLY A 132 7.46 8.04 14.60
CA GLY A 132 6.70 6.83 14.96
C GLY A 132 5.90 6.28 13.77
N MET A 133 5.13 7.14 13.09
CA MET A 133 4.32 6.73 11.93
C MET A 133 5.19 6.33 10.73
N GLY A 134 6.31 7.03 10.51
CA GLY A 134 7.30 6.68 9.49
C GLY A 134 7.93 5.31 9.76
N THR A 135 8.30 5.03 11.01
CA THR A 135 8.85 3.74 11.43
C THR A 135 7.85 2.60 11.19
N LEU A 136 6.62 2.74 11.69
CA LEU A 136 5.57 1.73 11.50
C LEU A 136 5.26 1.52 10.03
N SER A 137 5.09 2.60 9.28
CA SER A 137 4.81 2.53 7.84
C SER A 137 5.96 1.92 7.05
N GLY A 138 7.21 2.24 7.41
CA GLY A 138 8.39 1.69 6.78
C GLY A 138 8.57 0.20 7.04
N LEU A 139 8.40 -0.25 8.28
CA LEU A 139 8.42 -1.67 8.60
C LEU A 139 7.30 -2.43 7.90
N MET A 140 6.05 -1.92 7.94
CA MET A 140 4.93 -2.52 7.22
C MET A 140 5.14 -2.52 5.70
N GLY A 141 5.70 -1.46 5.15
CA GLY A 141 6.04 -1.34 3.73
C GLY A 141 7.14 -2.32 3.32
N GLY A 142 8.22 -2.36 4.07
CA GLY A 142 9.38 -3.24 3.83
C GLY A 142 9.04 -4.71 3.97
N LEU A 143 8.39 -5.09 5.06
CA LEU A 143 8.03 -6.48 5.37
C LEU A 143 6.87 -6.98 4.50
N PHE A 144 5.82 -6.17 4.32
CA PHE A 144 4.53 -6.65 3.84
C PHE A 144 4.04 -5.97 2.55
N ALA A 145 4.78 -5.00 2.01
CA ALA A 145 4.33 -4.12 0.92
C ALA A 145 3.02 -3.34 1.26
N MET A 146 2.77 -3.07 2.54
CA MET A 146 1.54 -2.48 3.08
C MET A 146 1.84 -1.20 3.89
N GLN A 147 2.53 -0.24 3.32
CA GLN A 147 2.93 1.00 3.97
C GLN A 147 1.77 1.95 4.34
N GLY A 148 0.57 1.66 3.82
CA GLY A 148 -0.57 2.58 3.84
C GLY A 148 -1.08 2.98 5.22
N PRO A 149 -1.49 2.05 6.10
CA PRO A 149 -2.27 2.38 7.28
C PRO A 149 -1.66 3.45 8.19
N PRO A 150 -0.40 3.37 8.66
CA PRO A 150 0.16 4.41 9.52
C PRO A 150 0.32 5.75 8.80
N ALA A 151 0.77 5.73 7.55
CA ALA A 151 0.94 6.94 6.76
C ALA A 151 -0.40 7.65 6.51
N VAL A 152 -1.46 6.89 6.19
CA VAL A 152 -2.81 7.43 5.99
C VAL A 152 -3.35 8.08 7.24
N ILE A 153 -3.18 7.46 8.42
CA ILE A 153 -3.58 8.03 9.70
C ILE A 153 -2.89 9.39 9.91
N TYR A 154 -1.58 9.43 9.71
CA TYR A 154 -0.82 10.67 9.84
C TYR A 154 -1.27 11.74 8.85
N PHE A 155 -1.38 11.42 7.56
CA PHE A 155 -1.76 12.42 6.55
C PHE A 155 -3.22 12.88 6.66
N LEU A 156 -4.14 12.02 7.11
CA LEU A 156 -5.52 12.44 7.42
C LEU A 156 -5.58 13.45 8.55
N ALA A 157 -4.68 13.34 9.53
CA ALA A 157 -4.60 14.26 10.66
C ALA A 157 -3.86 15.56 10.30
N ALA A 158 -2.84 15.49 9.43
CA ALA A 158 -1.97 16.60 9.07
C ALA A 158 -2.48 17.44 7.88
N ALA A 159 -3.37 16.89 7.05
CA ALA A 159 -3.89 17.57 5.87
C ALA A 159 -5.02 18.55 6.22
N GLU A 160 -5.01 19.70 5.58
CA GLU A 160 -6.01 20.78 5.73
C GLU A 160 -7.18 20.62 4.75
N SER A 161 -6.99 19.81 3.69
CA SER A 161 -8.01 19.54 2.67
C SER A 161 -7.89 18.11 2.13
N LYS A 162 -8.99 17.65 1.48
CA LYS A 162 -9.01 16.35 0.80
C LYS A 162 -7.93 16.25 -0.28
N ASP A 163 -7.71 17.32 -1.05
CA ASP A 163 -6.73 17.36 -2.12
C ASP A 163 -5.30 17.31 -1.57
N GLN A 164 -5.04 18.00 -0.44
CA GLN A 164 -3.75 17.93 0.24
C GLN A 164 -3.50 16.53 0.82
N TYR A 165 -4.51 15.90 1.39
CA TYR A 165 -4.41 14.50 1.84
C TYR A 165 -4.01 13.56 0.70
N ILE A 166 -4.68 13.66 -0.45
CA ILE A 166 -4.35 12.83 -1.61
C ILE A 166 -2.93 13.16 -2.12
N ALA A 167 -2.56 14.43 -2.20
CA ALA A 167 -1.22 14.83 -2.62
C ALA A 167 -0.14 14.21 -1.72
N LEU A 168 -0.24 14.41 -0.40
CA LEU A 168 0.71 13.88 0.57
C LEU A 168 0.82 12.35 0.51
N THR A 169 -0.33 11.69 0.48
CA THR A 169 -0.40 10.22 0.48
C THR A 169 0.16 9.63 -0.81
N GLN A 170 -0.21 10.18 -1.98
CA GLN A 170 0.23 9.62 -3.26
C GLN A 170 1.71 9.93 -3.54
N TRP A 171 2.23 11.10 -3.18
CA TRP A 171 3.65 11.39 -3.28
C TRP A 171 4.48 10.53 -2.33
N TYR A 172 3.99 10.30 -1.11
CA TYR A 172 4.61 9.37 -0.17
C TYR A 172 4.68 7.94 -0.74
N PHE A 173 3.56 7.45 -1.32
CA PHE A 173 3.53 6.13 -1.91
C PHE A 173 4.40 6.03 -3.16
N LEU A 174 4.40 7.04 -4.01
CA LEU A 174 5.23 7.07 -5.22
C LEU A 174 6.71 6.98 -4.87
N ILE A 175 7.20 7.91 -4.07
CA ILE A 175 8.62 7.97 -3.70
C ILE A 175 9.01 6.75 -2.86
N GLY A 176 8.18 6.37 -1.89
CA GLY A 176 8.41 5.19 -1.05
C GLY A 176 8.50 3.89 -1.84
N ASN A 177 7.59 3.68 -2.82
CA ASN A 177 7.65 2.48 -3.67
C ASN A 177 8.85 2.48 -4.61
N ILE A 178 9.31 3.65 -5.09
CA ILE A 178 10.55 3.74 -5.87
C ILE A 178 11.73 3.27 -5.02
N PHE A 179 11.91 3.78 -3.79
CA PHE A 179 12.98 3.31 -2.90
C PHE A 179 12.85 1.82 -2.59
N MET A 180 11.64 1.34 -2.29
CA MET A 180 11.43 -0.08 -2.03
C MET A 180 11.71 -0.96 -3.24
N ALA A 181 11.45 -0.50 -4.47
CA ALA A 181 11.80 -1.21 -5.68
C ALA A 181 13.33 -1.39 -5.79
N PHE A 182 14.12 -0.35 -5.50
CA PHE A 182 15.57 -0.45 -5.44
C PHE A 182 16.04 -1.41 -4.36
N PHE A 183 15.47 -1.36 -3.15
CA PHE A 183 15.86 -2.25 -2.06
C PHE A 183 15.55 -3.72 -2.36
N ARG A 184 14.39 -3.99 -2.98
CA ARG A 184 13.98 -5.34 -3.37
C ARG A 184 14.78 -5.88 -4.56
N ALA A 185 15.13 -5.02 -5.52
CA ALA A 185 16.03 -5.39 -6.61
C ALA A 185 17.41 -5.77 -6.07
N GLY A 186 17.96 -4.97 -5.15
CA GLY A 186 19.23 -5.27 -4.48
C GLY A 186 19.19 -6.53 -3.58
N SER A 187 17.99 -6.97 -3.18
CA SER A 187 17.77 -8.21 -2.41
C SER A 187 17.45 -9.43 -3.31
N GLY A 188 17.46 -9.27 -4.65
CA GLY A 188 17.21 -10.34 -5.60
C GLY A 188 15.72 -10.72 -5.80
N PHE A 189 14.79 -9.92 -5.28
CA PHE A 189 13.35 -10.22 -5.40
C PHE A 189 12.72 -9.77 -6.73
N VAL A 190 13.43 -8.98 -7.53
CA VAL A 190 12.98 -8.58 -8.87
C VAL A 190 13.55 -9.57 -9.88
N THR A 191 12.85 -10.67 -10.05
CA THR A 191 13.21 -11.75 -10.99
C THR A 191 12.58 -11.52 -12.36
N MET A 192 13.02 -12.30 -13.35
CA MET A 192 12.42 -12.25 -14.70
C MET A 192 10.94 -12.67 -14.67
N ASP A 193 10.56 -13.58 -13.78
CA ASP A 193 9.17 -14.00 -13.64
C ASP A 193 8.30 -12.90 -13.01
N VAL A 194 8.84 -12.13 -12.06
CA VAL A 194 8.19 -10.92 -11.54
C VAL A 194 7.95 -9.90 -12.66
N LEU A 195 8.91 -9.70 -13.57
CA LEU A 195 8.76 -8.76 -14.69
C LEU A 195 7.71 -9.24 -15.70
N LYS A 196 7.62 -10.55 -15.98
CA LYS A 196 6.57 -11.12 -16.82
C LYS A 196 5.17 -10.91 -16.22
N LEU A 197 5.02 -11.20 -14.91
CA LEU A 197 3.77 -10.98 -14.19
C LEU A 197 3.41 -9.49 -14.14
N TRP A 198 4.39 -8.62 -14.00
CA TRP A 198 4.20 -7.17 -14.02
C TRP A 198 3.63 -6.70 -15.36
N CYS A 199 4.15 -7.18 -16.50
CA CYS A 199 3.62 -6.83 -17.83
C CYS A 199 2.15 -7.23 -17.99
N VAL A 200 1.75 -8.37 -17.44
CA VAL A 200 0.35 -8.86 -17.47
C VAL A 200 -0.55 -8.05 -16.54
N ALA A 201 -0.03 -7.61 -15.39
CA ALA A 201 -0.78 -6.91 -14.37
C ALA A 201 -1.02 -5.42 -14.68
N ILE A 202 -0.11 -4.77 -15.39
CA ILE A 202 -0.16 -3.32 -15.70
C ILE A 202 -1.47 -2.88 -16.37
N PRO A 203 -2.03 -3.57 -17.38
CA PRO A 203 -3.31 -3.18 -17.96
C PRO A 203 -4.45 -3.16 -16.93
N GLY A 204 -4.46 -4.10 -15.98
CA GLY A 204 -5.40 -4.12 -14.88
C GLY A 204 -5.27 -2.90 -13.96
N VAL A 205 -4.03 -2.46 -13.69
CA VAL A 205 -3.78 -1.24 -12.92
C VAL A 205 -4.43 -0.03 -13.58
N PHE A 206 -4.21 0.19 -14.87
CA PHE A 206 -4.78 1.34 -15.59
C PHE A 206 -6.31 1.27 -15.67
N LEU A 207 -6.87 0.09 -15.90
CA LEU A 207 -8.33 -0.10 -15.90
C LEU A 207 -8.93 0.24 -14.53
N GLY A 208 -8.35 -0.23 -13.44
CA GLY A 208 -8.82 0.08 -12.09
C GLY A 208 -8.70 1.56 -11.75
N LEU A 209 -7.59 2.21 -12.12
CA LEU A 209 -7.42 3.66 -11.95
C LEU A 209 -8.49 4.46 -12.73
N PHE A 210 -8.78 4.06 -13.97
CA PHE A 210 -9.80 4.69 -14.80
C PHE A 210 -11.20 4.55 -14.20
N LEU A 211 -11.58 3.34 -13.80
CA LEU A 211 -12.86 3.07 -13.16
C LEU A 211 -13.00 3.79 -11.83
N GLY A 212 -11.95 3.76 -11.01
CA GLY A 212 -11.90 4.45 -9.72
C GLY A 212 -12.02 5.97 -9.84
N ALA A 213 -11.44 6.56 -10.88
CA ALA A 213 -11.55 8.00 -11.11
C ALA A 213 -12.99 8.44 -11.40
N LYS A 214 -13.78 7.61 -12.11
CA LYS A 214 -15.21 7.90 -12.38
C LYS A 214 -16.06 7.86 -11.10
N VAL A 215 -15.69 7.03 -10.16
CA VAL A 215 -16.47 6.78 -8.94
C VAL A 215 -16.03 7.73 -7.81
N TYR A 216 -14.75 8.11 -7.77
CA TYR A 216 -14.16 8.97 -6.73
C TYR A 216 -14.97 10.24 -6.41
N ASN A 217 -15.52 10.90 -7.45
CA ASN A 217 -16.31 12.13 -7.30
C ASN A 217 -17.75 11.89 -6.80
N ARG A 218 -18.22 10.64 -6.81
CA ARG A 218 -19.60 10.27 -6.46
C ARG A 218 -19.74 9.67 -5.07
N ILE A 219 -18.67 9.09 -4.51
CA ILE A 219 -18.70 8.44 -3.21
C ILE A 219 -18.42 9.44 -2.08
N ARG A 220 -19.24 9.41 -1.05
CA ARG A 220 -19.03 10.17 0.19
C ARG A 220 -17.87 9.54 0.96
N THR A 221 -17.00 10.37 1.50
CA THR A 221 -15.78 9.94 2.23
C THR A 221 -16.09 8.96 3.37
N GLU A 222 -17.25 9.10 4.00
CA GLU A 222 -17.67 8.25 5.14
C GLU A 222 -18.09 6.85 4.72
N GLU A 223 -18.84 6.71 3.62
CA GLU A 223 -19.24 5.41 3.05
C GLU A 223 -18.02 4.63 2.60
N LEU A 224 -17.10 5.35 1.97
CA LEU A 224 -15.84 4.81 1.53
C LEU A 224 -15.01 4.24 2.68
N ARG A 225 -14.89 4.97 3.78
CA ARG A 225 -14.19 4.50 4.98
C ARG A 225 -14.80 3.19 5.50
N ARG A 226 -16.12 3.07 5.57
CA ARG A 226 -16.80 1.84 6.03
C ARG A 226 -16.48 0.65 5.13
N VAL A 227 -16.52 0.83 3.82
CA VAL A 227 -16.18 -0.24 2.85
C VAL A 227 -14.73 -0.68 3.03
N ILE A 228 -13.80 0.26 3.23
CA ILE A 228 -12.39 -0.06 3.47
C ILE A 228 -12.22 -0.86 4.76
N TYR A 229 -12.84 -0.44 5.85
CA TYR A 229 -12.71 -1.11 7.14
C TYR A 229 -13.28 -2.53 7.10
N ALA A 230 -14.46 -2.70 6.49
CA ALA A 230 -15.04 -4.02 6.27
C ALA A 230 -14.10 -4.91 5.44
N PHE A 231 -13.52 -4.33 4.38
CA PHE A 231 -12.58 -5.03 3.53
C PHE A 231 -11.28 -5.43 4.28
N LEU A 232 -10.67 -4.52 5.04
CA LEU A 232 -9.47 -4.81 5.85
C LEU A 232 -9.74 -5.92 6.86
N MET A 233 -10.93 -5.93 7.47
CA MET A 233 -11.32 -6.97 8.42
C MET A 233 -11.44 -8.35 7.75
N VAL A 234 -12.09 -8.42 6.59
CA VAL A 234 -12.19 -9.66 5.80
C VAL A 234 -10.82 -10.13 5.33
N ALA A 235 -9.99 -9.23 4.81
CA ALA A 235 -8.64 -9.56 4.36
C ALA A 235 -7.74 -10.06 5.50
N GLY A 236 -7.83 -9.43 6.68
CA GLY A 236 -7.11 -9.85 7.88
C GLY A 236 -7.54 -11.23 8.37
N LEU A 237 -8.86 -11.49 8.39
CA LEU A 237 -9.40 -12.80 8.76
C LEU A 237 -8.94 -13.91 7.79
N LEU A 238 -9.03 -13.65 6.49
CA LEU A 238 -8.57 -14.62 5.47
C LEU A 238 -7.07 -14.89 5.56
N ALA A 239 -6.25 -13.90 5.92
CA ALA A 239 -4.81 -14.07 6.08
C ALA A 239 -4.44 -14.88 7.34
N LEU A 240 -5.27 -14.87 8.38
CA LEU A 240 -5.08 -15.67 9.61
C LEU A 240 -5.55 -17.11 9.48
N LEU A 241 -6.55 -17.37 8.64
CA LEU A 241 -7.13 -18.71 8.46
C LEU A 241 -6.32 -19.58 7.47
N ARG A 242 -5.23 -19.03 6.90
CA ARG A 242 -4.31 -19.69 5.96
C ARG A 242 -2.92 -19.86 6.51
#